data_ef4840b4d2993daf1378a51ab9fbc35e
#
_entry.id   ef4840b4d2993daf1378a51ab9fbc35e
#
_cell.length_a   1.000
_cell.length_b   1.000
_cell.length_c   1.000
_cell.angle_alpha   90.00
_cell.angle_beta   90.00
_cell.angle_gamma   90.00
#
_symmetry.space_group_name_H-M   'P 1'
#
loop_
_entity.id
_entity.type
_entity.pdbx_description
1 polymer ?
#
loop_
_entity_poly.entity_id
_entity_poly.type
_entity_poly.pdbx_seq_one_letter_code
_entity_poly.pdbx_strand_id
1 'polypeptide(L)'
;MRIVGWLGVLGVGVVVACGGDKTQVAPTASGSALAAASAKTEAAKPFAVDTGPSLVGFSMEAPDEKIRGKAVQSVSGTLFIDPKDLSQTTGNIVVDLDKLELYQRKKGEDGRFPDEVRVPKQNEHARNWLEIDDTAPEPDRTKNRRVEFKIESISDLAEKDITKLQGAERTVSFTATGEFLLHQHKATKTVGLSATFTVEGDRVVDVRVKTTAPFAVSLAEFDVRPRKGFGVLAQSTLETFGSKVAKEAMIELDLRVMPEGGKAGAVLQPDPVPVASASAATSGAVSASAAGPAK
;
A
#
# COMPACT_ATOMS: atom_id res chain seq x y z
N MET A 1 9.31 64.76 -49.02
CA MET A 1 10.49 65.19 -48.27
C MET A 1 10.91 64.03 -47.38
N ARG A 2 12.13 63.60 -47.52
CA ARG A 2 12.73 62.36 -47.00
C ARG A 2 12.85 62.43 -45.48
N ILE A 3 12.62 61.30 -44.77
CA ILE A 3 13.33 60.99 -43.50
C ILE A 3 13.61 59.50 -43.47
N VAL A 4 14.87 59.24 -43.23
CA VAL A 4 15.63 58.04 -43.25
C VAL A 4 15.41 57.25 -41.94
N GLY A 5 15.44 55.90 -42.05
CA GLY A 5 15.33 54.94 -40.98
C GLY A 5 16.55 54.85 -40.08
N TRP A 6 16.35 54.11 -38.95
CA TRP A 6 17.44 53.49 -38.20
C TRP A 6 17.01 52.11 -37.72
N LEU A 7 17.70 51.11 -38.21
CA LEU A 7 17.69 49.73 -37.68
C LEU A 7 18.55 49.70 -36.41
N GLY A 8 17.97 49.26 -35.34
CA GLY A 8 18.66 48.86 -34.11
C GLY A 8 18.61 47.35 -33.98
N VAL A 9 19.74 46.66 -34.27
CA VAL A 9 19.90 45.24 -34.00
C VAL A 9 20.28 45.05 -32.53
N LEU A 10 19.36 44.50 -31.74
CA LEU A 10 19.64 44.05 -30.38
C LEU A 10 19.94 42.54 -30.41
N GLY A 11 21.22 42.20 -30.18
CA GLY A 11 21.69 40.84 -30.03
C GLY A 11 21.11 40.20 -28.77
N VAL A 12 20.39 39.13 -28.94
CA VAL A 12 19.95 38.24 -27.84
C VAL A 12 21.09 37.27 -27.56
N GLY A 13 21.78 37.50 -26.45
CA GLY A 13 22.73 36.53 -25.89
C GLY A 13 21.96 35.35 -25.29
N VAL A 14 22.09 34.17 -25.90
CA VAL A 14 21.60 32.92 -25.34
C VAL A 14 22.55 32.46 -24.25
N VAL A 15 22.17 32.63 -22.99
CA VAL A 15 22.81 31.96 -21.85
C VAL A 15 22.22 30.57 -21.75
N VAL A 16 22.95 29.56 -22.18
CA VAL A 16 22.62 28.14 -21.92
C VAL A 16 23.03 27.84 -20.47
N ALA A 17 22.08 27.94 -19.56
CA ALA A 17 22.22 27.38 -18.22
C ALA A 17 21.83 25.90 -18.27
N CYS A 18 22.80 25.00 -18.30
CA CYS A 18 22.61 23.58 -18.00
C CYS A 18 22.34 23.42 -16.49
N GLY A 19 21.12 23.64 -16.07
CA GLY A 19 20.58 23.24 -14.79
C GLY A 19 19.59 22.10 -15.04
N GLY A 20 19.95 20.87 -14.64
CA GLY A 20 19.05 19.72 -14.72
C GLY A 20 17.91 19.89 -13.73
N ASP A 21 16.88 20.60 -14.12
CA ASP A 21 15.59 20.62 -13.43
C ASP A 21 14.96 19.22 -13.58
N LYS A 22 15.05 18.43 -12.51
CA LYS A 22 14.12 17.32 -12.32
C LYS A 22 12.75 17.97 -12.11
N THR A 23 12.00 18.11 -13.18
CA THR A 23 10.61 18.54 -13.13
C THR A 23 9.84 17.47 -12.36
N GLN A 24 9.70 17.68 -11.06
CA GLN A 24 8.83 16.90 -10.22
C GLN A 24 7.41 17.27 -10.65
N VAL A 25 6.78 16.40 -11.44
CA VAL A 25 5.38 16.59 -11.85
C VAL A 25 4.56 16.56 -10.56
N ALA A 26 3.92 17.68 -10.25
CA ALA A 26 3.03 17.75 -9.10
C ALA A 26 1.91 16.72 -9.24
N PRO A 27 1.57 15.97 -8.19
CA PRO A 27 0.52 14.97 -8.24
C PRO A 27 -0.82 15.64 -8.55
N THR A 28 -1.55 15.06 -9.49
CA THR A 28 -2.90 15.53 -9.85
C THR A 28 -3.88 14.83 -8.92
N ALA A 29 -4.60 15.61 -8.11
CA ALA A 29 -5.70 15.07 -7.32
C ALA A 29 -6.76 14.47 -8.26
N SER A 30 -6.96 13.17 -8.21
CA SER A 30 -7.97 12.46 -8.99
C SER A 30 -8.61 11.41 -8.09
N GLY A 31 -9.76 11.74 -7.51
CA GLY A 31 -10.47 10.92 -6.53
C GLY A 31 -11.02 9.59 -7.04
N SER A 32 -10.52 9.06 -8.16
CA SER A 32 -10.96 7.79 -8.76
C SER A 32 -9.91 6.70 -8.59
N ALA A 33 -10.35 5.49 -8.26
CA ALA A 33 -9.53 4.28 -8.32
C ALA A 33 -8.78 4.17 -9.65
N LEU A 34 -7.64 3.45 -9.64
CA LEU A 34 -6.91 3.19 -10.87
C LEU A 34 -7.75 2.29 -11.79
N ALA A 35 -7.63 2.50 -13.10
CA ALA A 35 -8.28 1.61 -14.06
C ALA A 35 -7.72 0.19 -13.89
N ALA A 36 -8.60 -0.82 -13.92
CA ALA A 36 -8.20 -2.21 -13.83
C ALA A 36 -7.15 -2.55 -14.88
N ALA A 37 -6.13 -3.31 -14.49
CA ALA A 37 -5.18 -3.85 -15.44
C ALA A 37 -5.83 -4.97 -16.25
N SER A 38 -5.30 -5.20 -17.46
CA SER A 38 -5.67 -6.33 -18.33
C SER A 38 -4.43 -7.00 -18.87
N ALA A 39 -4.57 -8.24 -19.31
CA ALA A 39 -3.50 -8.95 -19.99
C ALA A 39 -3.09 -8.22 -21.27
N LYS A 40 -1.78 -8.09 -21.52
CA LYS A 40 -1.23 -7.53 -22.76
C LYS A 40 -1.16 -8.56 -23.87
N THR A 41 -1.09 -9.85 -23.53
CA THR A 41 -1.00 -10.98 -24.47
C THR A 41 -2.01 -12.05 -24.09
N GLU A 42 -2.42 -12.89 -25.03
CA GLU A 42 -3.27 -14.05 -24.77
C GLU A 42 -2.58 -15.13 -23.92
N ALA A 43 -1.24 -15.15 -23.95
CA ALA A 43 -0.42 -16.06 -23.15
C ALA A 43 -0.38 -15.67 -21.66
N ALA A 44 -0.57 -14.40 -21.34
CA ALA A 44 -0.61 -13.92 -19.97
C ALA A 44 -1.83 -14.47 -19.22
N LYS A 45 -1.58 -15.11 -18.08
CA LYS A 45 -2.61 -15.71 -17.23
C LYS A 45 -2.82 -14.88 -15.97
N PRO A 46 -4.04 -14.82 -15.43
CA PRO A 46 -4.32 -14.13 -14.18
C PRO A 46 -3.82 -14.93 -12.98
N PHE A 47 -3.13 -14.21 -12.09
CA PHE A 47 -2.67 -14.67 -10.78
C PHE A 47 -3.26 -13.75 -9.72
N ALA A 48 -4.04 -14.28 -8.79
CA ALA A 48 -4.63 -13.54 -7.69
C ALA A 48 -3.66 -13.43 -6.51
N VAL A 49 -3.63 -12.27 -5.86
CA VAL A 49 -2.89 -12.08 -4.60
C VAL A 49 -3.56 -12.92 -3.51
N ASP A 50 -2.77 -13.78 -2.87
CA ASP A 50 -3.16 -14.50 -1.66
C ASP A 50 -3.06 -13.54 -0.46
N THR A 51 -4.20 -13.06 -0.01
CA THR A 51 -4.30 -12.05 1.06
C THR A 51 -3.71 -12.55 2.39
N GLY A 52 -3.76 -13.85 2.67
CA GLY A 52 -3.33 -14.42 3.94
C GLY A 52 -1.83 -14.20 4.23
N PRO A 53 -0.91 -14.67 3.38
CA PRO A 53 0.53 -14.53 3.57
C PRO A 53 1.10 -13.23 3.01
N SER A 54 0.33 -12.45 2.25
CA SER A 54 0.81 -11.20 1.64
C SER A 54 0.87 -10.07 2.66
N LEU A 55 1.96 -9.31 2.61
CA LEU A 55 2.24 -8.21 3.52
C LEU A 55 2.75 -6.99 2.74
N VAL A 56 2.20 -5.84 3.07
CA VAL A 56 2.78 -4.54 2.74
C VAL A 56 3.13 -3.83 4.04
N GLY A 57 4.39 -3.43 4.14
CA GLY A 57 4.91 -2.70 5.30
C GLY A 57 5.53 -1.38 4.89
N PHE A 58 5.69 -0.51 5.86
CA PHE A 58 6.48 0.69 5.70
C PHE A 58 7.26 1.03 6.96
N SER A 59 8.34 1.78 6.80
CA SER A 59 9.08 2.39 7.90
C SER A 59 9.23 3.89 7.69
N MET A 60 9.22 4.62 8.78
CA MET A 60 9.46 6.08 8.82
C MET A 60 10.47 6.36 9.92
N GLU A 61 11.52 7.11 9.60
CA GLU A 61 12.58 7.42 10.54
C GLU A 61 12.71 8.93 10.74
N ALA A 62 12.64 9.34 12.00
CA ALA A 62 12.97 10.67 12.48
C ALA A 62 14.08 10.57 13.55
N PRO A 63 14.76 11.67 13.92
CA PRO A 63 15.89 11.63 14.83
C PRO A 63 15.58 11.01 16.20
N ASP A 64 14.36 11.19 16.69
CA ASP A 64 13.94 10.75 18.02
C ASP A 64 12.88 9.66 17.99
N GLU A 65 12.41 9.25 16.79
CA GLU A 65 11.32 8.32 16.64
C GLU A 65 11.47 7.47 15.37
N LYS A 66 11.19 6.18 15.50
CA LYS A 66 11.06 5.26 14.37
C LYS A 66 9.68 4.63 14.42
N ILE A 67 8.97 4.69 13.28
CA ILE A 67 7.65 4.10 13.13
C ILE A 67 7.73 3.01 12.09
N ARG A 68 7.10 1.89 12.36
CA ARG A 68 6.86 0.81 11.39
C ARG A 68 5.37 0.53 11.30
N GLY A 69 4.85 0.52 10.08
CA GLY A 69 3.46 0.16 9.79
C GLY A 69 3.38 -1.16 9.05
N LYS A 70 2.29 -1.88 9.26
CA LYS A 70 1.96 -3.13 8.55
C LYS A 70 0.48 -3.12 8.17
N ALA A 71 0.18 -3.46 6.92
CA ALA A 71 -1.16 -3.75 6.45
C ALA A 71 -1.33 -5.27 6.38
N VAL A 72 -1.90 -5.87 7.44
CA VAL A 72 -2.02 -7.31 7.60
C VAL A 72 -3.34 -7.79 7.03
N GLN A 73 -3.32 -8.85 6.21
CA GLN A 73 -4.53 -9.40 5.58
C GLN A 73 -5.37 -8.33 4.88
N SER A 74 -4.70 -7.41 4.21
CA SER A 74 -5.32 -6.23 3.59
C SER A 74 -4.92 -6.06 2.14
N VAL A 75 -4.09 -6.98 1.63
CA VAL A 75 -3.55 -6.91 0.27
C VAL A 75 -4.38 -7.78 -0.64
N SER A 76 -4.78 -7.25 -1.78
CA SER A 76 -5.52 -7.96 -2.83
C SER A 76 -5.04 -7.49 -4.20
N GLY A 77 -5.49 -8.15 -5.26
CA GLY A 77 -5.19 -7.76 -6.62
C GLY A 77 -4.99 -8.93 -7.55
N THR A 78 -4.74 -8.60 -8.81
CA THR A 78 -4.47 -9.60 -9.87
C THR A 78 -3.27 -9.16 -10.69
N LEU A 79 -2.35 -10.09 -10.93
CA LEU A 79 -1.24 -9.93 -11.87
C LEU A 79 -1.52 -10.80 -13.10
N PHE A 80 -1.30 -10.25 -14.29
CA PHE A 80 -1.34 -10.99 -15.55
C PHE A 80 0.08 -11.30 -15.96
N ILE A 81 0.48 -12.57 -15.87
CA ILE A 81 1.87 -13.03 -16.05
C ILE A 81 1.95 -13.95 -17.27
N ASP A 82 2.85 -13.61 -18.19
CA ASP A 82 3.28 -14.51 -19.26
C ASP A 82 4.65 -15.11 -18.89
N PRO A 83 4.74 -16.41 -18.54
CA PRO A 83 6.00 -17.03 -18.16
C PRO A 83 7.07 -17.04 -19.26
N LYS A 84 6.70 -16.86 -20.53
CA LYS A 84 7.62 -16.80 -21.67
C LYS A 84 8.10 -15.38 -21.98
N ASP A 85 7.37 -14.36 -21.49
CA ASP A 85 7.77 -12.97 -21.64
C ASP A 85 7.29 -12.13 -20.45
N LEU A 86 8.06 -12.11 -19.38
CA LEU A 86 7.75 -11.34 -18.17
C LEU A 86 7.65 -9.83 -18.42
N SER A 87 8.22 -9.31 -19.53
CA SER A 87 8.10 -7.89 -19.87
C SER A 87 6.65 -7.47 -20.20
N GLN A 88 5.78 -8.44 -20.50
CA GLN A 88 4.36 -8.22 -20.75
C GLN A 88 3.51 -8.23 -19.47
N THR A 89 4.12 -8.45 -18.30
CA THR A 89 3.40 -8.50 -17.04
C THR A 89 2.70 -7.17 -16.77
N THR A 90 1.44 -7.26 -16.38
CA THR A 90 0.62 -6.15 -15.88
C THR A 90 -0.10 -6.57 -14.61
N GLY A 91 -0.74 -5.66 -13.95
CA GLY A 91 -1.56 -6.00 -12.79
C GLY A 91 -1.91 -4.79 -11.92
N ASN A 92 -2.81 -5.04 -11.00
CA ASN A 92 -3.16 -4.11 -9.93
C ASN A 92 -2.93 -4.78 -8.58
N ILE A 93 -2.28 -4.06 -7.69
CA ILE A 93 -2.15 -4.40 -6.27
C ILE A 93 -2.92 -3.36 -5.50
N VAL A 94 -3.76 -3.79 -4.56
CA VAL A 94 -4.61 -2.95 -3.74
C VAL A 94 -4.36 -3.26 -2.28
N VAL A 95 -4.15 -2.23 -1.47
CA VAL A 95 -4.01 -2.35 -0.02
C VAL A 95 -5.13 -1.56 0.65
N ASP A 96 -5.88 -2.21 1.55
CA ASP A 96 -6.86 -1.55 2.41
C ASP A 96 -6.21 -1.15 3.74
N LEU A 97 -6.15 0.14 4.02
CA LEU A 97 -5.53 0.69 5.23
C LEU A 97 -6.40 0.55 6.49
N ASP A 98 -7.58 -0.05 6.40
CA ASP A 98 -8.46 -0.21 7.57
C ASP A 98 -7.80 -1.04 8.69
N LYS A 99 -7.01 -2.03 8.30
CA LYS A 99 -6.28 -2.91 9.23
C LYS A 99 -4.81 -2.52 9.41
N LEU A 100 -4.48 -1.23 9.18
CA LEU A 100 -3.13 -0.73 9.40
C LEU A 100 -2.76 -0.80 10.88
N GLU A 101 -1.62 -1.40 11.19
CA GLU A 101 -1.04 -1.46 12.53
C GLU A 101 0.28 -0.73 12.58
N LEU A 102 0.45 0.15 13.59
CA LEU A 102 1.67 0.91 13.80
C LEU A 102 2.40 0.49 15.07
N TYR A 103 3.70 0.42 14.92
CA TYR A 103 4.67 0.12 15.96
C TYR A 103 5.67 1.27 16.05
N GLN A 104 6.09 1.62 17.24
CA GLN A 104 6.95 2.75 17.52
C GLN A 104 8.16 2.32 18.34
N ARG A 105 9.31 2.95 18.03
CA ARG A 105 10.47 3.04 18.92
C ARG A 105 10.72 4.52 19.18
N LYS A 106 10.68 4.92 20.43
CA LYS A 106 11.03 6.29 20.84
C LYS A 106 12.38 6.27 21.50
N LYS A 107 13.27 7.16 21.08
CA LYS A 107 14.62 7.28 21.61
C LYS A 107 14.61 7.55 23.10
N GLY A 108 15.32 6.76 23.88
CA GLY A 108 15.49 6.94 25.31
C GLY A 108 16.47 8.08 25.67
N GLU A 109 16.55 8.42 26.93
CA GLU A 109 17.51 9.42 27.44
C GLU A 109 18.96 8.99 27.22
N ASP A 110 19.21 7.68 27.16
CA ASP A 110 20.51 7.07 26.84
C ASP A 110 20.87 7.13 25.35
N GLY A 111 20.00 7.75 24.52
CA GLY A 111 20.19 7.87 23.08
C GLY A 111 19.90 6.61 22.27
N ARG A 112 19.43 5.52 22.90
CA ARG A 112 19.13 4.25 22.23
C ARG A 112 17.65 4.12 21.90
N PHE A 113 17.35 3.32 20.90
CA PHE A 113 15.99 2.93 20.56
C PHE A 113 15.68 1.59 21.23
N PRO A 114 14.65 1.50 22.08
CA PRO A 114 14.19 0.23 22.67
C PRO A 114 13.55 -0.68 21.62
N ASP A 115 13.06 -1.83 22.05
CA ASP A 115 12.22 -2.68 21.22
C ASP A 115 10.97 -1.94 20.78
N GLU A 116 10.45 -2.34 19.60
CA GLU A 116 9.23 -1.72 19.08
C GLU A 116 8.01 -2.14 19.90
N VAL A 117 7.11 -1.19 20.11
CA VAL A 117 5.84 -1.42 20.79
C VAL A 117 4.67 -0.94 19.92
N ARG A 118 3.57 -1.66 19.97
CA ARG A 118 2.32 -1.21 19.35
C ARG A 118 1.76 -0.03 20.13
N VAL A 119 1.53 1.09 19.46
CA VAL A 119 1.04 2.32 20.09
C VAL A 119 -0.31 2.71 19.49
N PRO A 120 -1.44 2.46 20.19
CA PRO A 120 -2.77 2.79 19.67
C PRO A 120 -2.91 4.25 19.23
N LYS A 121 -2.29 5.17 19.97
CA LYS A 121 -2.31 6.60 19.64
C LYS A 121 -1.67 6.91 18.28
N GLN A 122 -0.63 6.17 17.87
CA GLN A 122 -0.03 6.34 16.54
C GLN A 122 -0.98 5.86 15.44
N ASN A 123 -1.76 4.81 15.69
CA ASN A 123 -2.79 4.39 14.75
C ASN A 123 -3.87 5.48 14.58
N GLU A 124 -4.32 6.10 15.65
CA GLU A 124 -5.28 7.21 15.61
C GLU A 124 -4.70 8.38 14.78
N HIS A 125 -3.44 8.76 15.03
CA HIS A 125 -2.77 9.82 14.27
C HIS A 125 -2.68 9.49 12.78
N ALA A 126 -2.24 8.28 12.44
CA ALA A 126 -2.15 7.86 11.04
C ALA A 126 -3.52 7.86 10.35
N ARG A 127 -4.56 7.35 11.02
CA ARG A 127 -5.93 7.37 10.49
C ARG A 127 -6.43 8.80 10.26
N ASN A 128 -6.12 9.71 11.17
CA ASN A 128 -6.45 11.13 11.00
C ASN A 128 -5.67 11.79 9.85
N TRP A 129 -4.35 11.53 9.72
CA TRP A 129 -3.53 12.11 8.64
C TRP A 129 -3.97 11.62 7.26
N LEU A 130 -4.43 10.38 7.18
CA LEU A 130 -4.95 9.74 5.98
C LEU A 130 -6.44 10.05 5.74
N GLU A 131 -7.10 10.74 6.67
CA GLU A 131 -8.55 11.01 6.62
C GLU A 131 -9.39 9.73 6.45
N ILE A 132 -9.03 8.69 7.26
CA ILE A 132 -9.73 7.41 7.29
C ILE A 132 -10.31 7.08 8.67
N ASP A 133 -10.25 8.00 9.61
CA ASP A 133 -10.91 7.86 10.91
C ASP A 133 -12.44 8.01 10.79
N ASP A 134 -13.15 7.73 11.89
CA ASP A 134 -14.62 7.74 11.91
C ASP A 134 -15.23 9.14 11.76
N THR A 135 -14.41 10.20 11.84
CA THR A 135 -14.86 11.59 11.65
C THR A 135 -14.72 12.07 10.21
N ALA A 136 -13.95 11.33 9.39
CA ALA A 136 -13.77 11.65 7.98
C ALA A 136 -15.07 11.39 7.18
N PRO A 137 -15.49 12.33 6.31
CA PRO A 137 -16.73 12.20 5.56
C PRO A 137 -16.65 11.12 4.47
N GLU A 138 -17.77 10.44 4.22
CA GLU A 138 -17.94 9.62 3.03
C GLU A 138 -18.30 10.51 1.82
N PRO A 139 -17.89 10.17 0.58
CA PRO A 139 -17.19 8.94 0.20
C PRO A 139 -15.66 9.02 0.30
N ASP A 140 -15.10 10.12 0.80
CA ASP A 140 -13.65 10.34 0.76
C ASP A 140 -12.92 9.38 1.71
N ARG A 141 -13.49 9.09 2.87
CA ARG A 141 -12.96 8.08 3.80
C ARG A 141 -12.74 6.72 3.12
N THR A 142 -13.74 6.24 2.38
CA THR A 142 -13.64 4.96 1.64
C THR A 142 -12.57 5.03 0.56
N LYS A 143 -12.42 6.14 -0.15
CA LYS A 143 -11.38 6.31 -1.18
C LYS A 143 -9.99 6.39 -0.56
N ASN A 144 -9.83 7.12 0.54
CA ASN A 144 -8.55 7.30 1.22
C ASN A 144 -8.02 6.02 1.87
N ARG A 145 -8.88 5.08 2.25
CA ARG A 145 -8.47 3.76 2.73
C ARG A 145 -7.74 2.93 1.68
N ARG A 146 -7.89 3.27 0.42
CA ARG A 146 -7.44 2.48 -0.70
C ARG A 146 -6.12 2.99 -1.25
N VAL A 147 -5.07 2.18 -1.13
CA VAL A 147 -3.79 2.39 -1.79
C VAL A 147 -3.72 1.44 -2.97
N GLU A 148 -3.31 1.93 -4.13
CA GLU A 148 -3.24 1.10 -5.34
C GLU A 148 -1.91 1.29 -6.06
N PHE A 149 -1.41 0.21 -6.66
CA PHE A 149 -0.31 0.25 -7.61
C PHE A 149 -0.69 -0.53 -8.87
N LYS A 150 -0.74 0.16 -9.99
CA LYS A 150 -0.99 -0.44 -11.30
C LYS A 150 0.30 -0.54 -12.08
N ILE A 151 0.73 -1.75 -12.38
CA ILE A 151 1.92 -2.00 -13.18
C ILE A 151 1.65 -1.63 -14.64
N GLU A 152 2.45 -0.72 -15.18
CA GLU A 152 2.38 -0.27 -16.57
C GLU A 152 3.48 -0.90 -17.43
N SER A 153 4.70 -1.04 -16.85
CA SER A 153 5.84 -1.61 -17.55
C SER A 153 6.78 -2.34 -16.61
N ILE A 154 7.48 -3.32 -17.17
CA ILE A 154 8.56 -4.07 -16.54
C ILE A 154 9.83 -3.84 -17.36
N SER A 155 10.94 -3.53 -16.67
CA SER A 155 12.27 -3.32 -17.24
C SER A 155 13.35 -4.05 -16.42
N ASP A 156 14.60 -3.93 -16.85
CA ASP A 156 15.78 -4.46 -16.16
C ASP A 156 15.69 -5.96 -15.82
N LEU A 157 14.97 -6.72 -16.66
CA LEU A 157 14.84 -8.16 -16.55
C LEU A 157 16.17 -8.85 -16.90
N ALA A 158 16.71 -9.61 -15.95
CA ALA A 158 17.87 -10.47 -16.20
C ALA A 158 17.54 -11.62 -17.17
N GLU A 159 16.33 -12.17 -17.09
CA GLU A 159 15.76 -13.17 -18.00
C GLU A 159 14.26 -12.85 -18.18
N LYS A 160 13.82 -12.79 -19.42
CA LYS A 160 12.40 -12.54 -19.74
C LYS A 160 11.56 -13.81 -19.73
N ASP A 161 12.16 -14.93 -20.06
CA ASP A 161 11.52 -16.23 -20.22
C ASP A 161 11.95 -17.17 -19.11
N ILE A 162 11.11 -17.30 -18.06
CA ILE A 162 11.43 -18.18 -16.93
C ILE A 162 11.43 -19.66 -17.30
N THR A 163 10.88 -20.04 -18.46
CA THR A 163 10.89 -21.45 -18.89
C THR A 163 12.31 -21.91 -19.27
N LYS A 164 13.22 -20.98 -19.55
CA LYS A 164 14.64 -21.27 -19.80
C LYS A 164 15.45 -21.51 -18.53
N LEU A 165 14.95 -21.05 -17.39
CA LEU A 165 15.59 -21.29 -16.10
C LEU A 165 15.36 -22.72 -15.63
N GLN A 166 16.33 -23.26 -14.87
CA GLN A 166 16.28 -24.63 -14.35
C GLN A 166 15.83 -24.67 -12.89
N GLY A 167 15.31 -25.80 -12.47
CA GLY A 167 14.87 -26.06 -11.11
C GLY A 167 13.38 -25.80 -10.91
N ALA A 168 12.89 -26.25 -9.75
CA ALA A 168 11.49 -26.05 -9.35
C ALA A 168 11.21 -24.61 -8.89
N GLU A 169 12.21 -23.93 -8.36
CA GLU A 169 12.15 -22.51 -8.00
C GLU A 169 13.02 -21.71 -8.96
N ARG A 170 12.43 -20.67 -9.56
CA ARG A 170 13.09 -19.83 -10.56
C ARG A 170 12.92 -18.38 -10.16
N THR A 171 14.02 -17.69 -9.88
CA THR A 171 14.01 -16.32 -9.39
C THR A 171 14.51 -15.35 -10.45
N VAL A 172 13.77 -14.24 -10.65
CA VAL A 172 14.11 -13.15 -11.56
C VAL A 172 13.96 -11.82 -10.83
N SER A 173 14.94 -10.95 -10.98
CA SER A 173 14.84 -9.56 -10.52
C SER A 173 14.52 -8.64 -11.69
N PHE A 174 13.74 -7.60 -11.42
CA PHE A 174 13.28 -6.63 -12.43
C PHE A 174 12.86 -5.31 -11.76
N THR A 175 12.61 -4.32 -12.60
CA THR A 175 12.04 -3.03 -12.20
C THR A 175 10.60 -2.92 -12.71
N ALA A 176 9.65 -2.66 -11.84
CA ALA A 176 8.28 -2.33 -12.20
C ALA A 176 8.06 -0.82 -12.13
N THR A 177 7.54 -0.23 -13.20
CA THR A 177 7.08 1.16 -13.23
C THR A 177 5.57 1.19 -13.42
N GLY A 178 4.89 2.06 -12.66
CA GLY A 178 3.44 2.12 -12.71
C GLY A 178 2.85 3.32 -11.98
N GLU A 179 1.54 3.44 -12.08
CA GLU A 179 0.75 4.46 -11.39
C GLU A 179 0.48 4.03 -9.95
N PHE A 180 0.86 4.88 -9.00
CA PHE A 180 0.63 4.69 -7.57
C PHE A 180 -0.41 5.70 -7.09
N LEU A 181 -1.43 5.21 -6.39
CA LEU A 181 -2.50 6.00 -5.79
C LEU A 181 -2.44 5.87 -4.28
N LEU A 182 -2.34 7.00 -3.59
CA LEU A 182 -2.46 7.09 -2.14
C LEU A 182 -3.21 8.39 -1.80
N HIS A 183 -4.16 8.31 -0.87
CA HIS A 183 -4.92 9.47 -0.41
C HIS A 183 -5.49 10.32 -1.56
N GLN A 184 -6.05 9.64 -2.57
CA GLN A 184 -6.61 10.21 -3.82
C GLN A 184 -5.62 10.97 -4.73
N HIS A 185 -4.32 10.96 -4.41
CA HIS A 185 -3.26 11.52 -5.25
C HIS A 185 -2.56 10.42 -6.03
N LYS A 186 -2.18 10.73 -7.26
CA LYS A 186 -1.53 9.79 -8.17
C LYS A 186 -0.12 10.25 -8.51
N ALA A 187 0.81 9.32 -8.57
CA ALA A 187 2.16 9.56 -9.05
C ALA A 187 2.73 8.30 -9.70
N THR A 188 3.64 8.47 -10.63
CA THR A 188 4.41 7.35 -11.18
C THR A 188 5.48 6.93 -10.17
N LYS A 189 5.54 5.64 -9.87
CA LYS A 189 6.58 5.05 -9.02
C LYS A 189 7.30 3.94 -9.76
N THR A 190 8.59 3.83 -9.48
CA THR A 190 9.47 2.78 -10.01
C THR A 190 10.01 1.98 -8.84
N VAL A 191 9.82 0.65 -8.87
CA VAL A 191 10.09 -0.25 -7.76
C VAL A 191 10.92 -1.42 -8.24
N GLY A 192 12.07 -1.66 -7.59
CA GLY A 192 12.87 -2.86 -7.80
C GLY A 192 12.23 -4.06 -7.10
N LEU A 193 12.00 -5.13 -7.85
CA LEU A 193 11.31 -6.33 -7.40
C LEU A 193 12.14 -7.59 -7.70
N SER A 194 11.91 -8.61 -6.90
CA SER A 194 12.35 -9.99 -7.16
C SER A 194 11.14 -10.91 -7.10
N ALA A 195 10.93 -11.72 -8.14
CA ALA A 195 9.89 -12.73 -8.19
C ALA A 195 10.49 -14.12 -8.20
N THR A 196 10.06 -14.98 -7.27
CA THR A 196 10.38 -16.41 -7.24
C THR A 196 9.15 -17.19 -7.68
N PHE A 197 9.28 -17.90 -8.78
CA PHE A 197 8.26 -18.74 -9.39
C PHE A 197 8.45 -20.18 -8.95
N THR A 198 7.45 -20.81 -8.36
CA THR A 198 7.41 -22.25 -8.13
C THR A 198 6.77 -22.92 -9.35
N VAL A 199 7.50 -23.87 -9.94
CA VAL A 199 7.10 -24.52 -11.20
C VAL A 199 6.94 -26.03 -10.98
N GLU A 200 5.79 -26.56 -11.36
CA GLU A 200 5.48 -28.00 -11.37
C GLU A 200 5.24 -28.47 -12.82
N GLY A 201 6.16 -29.26 -13.35
CA GLY A 201 6.18 -29.56 -14.79
C GLY A 201 6.36 -28.30 -15.61
N ASP A 202 5.37 -27.99 -16.47
CA ASP A 202 5.37 -26.79 -17.32
C ASP A 202 4.48 -25.66 -16.76
N ARG A 203 4.03 -25.79 -15.52
CA ARG A 203 3.08 -24.84 -14.93
C ARG A 203 3.66 -24.08 -13.76
N VAL A 204 3.46 -22.77 -13.75
CA VAL A 204 3.67 -21.94 -12.56
C VAL A 204 2.50 -22.16 -11.60
N VAL A 205 2.78 -22.58 -10.37
CA VAL A 205 1.77 -22.88 -9.35
C VAL A 205 1.75 -21.87 -8.20
N ASP A 206 2.84 -21.14 -8.01
CA ASP A 206 2.99 -20.10 -6.99
C ASP A 206 4.01 -19.07 -7.44
N VAL A 207 3.81 -17.82 -7.06
CA VAL A 207 4.80 -16.76 -7.28
C VAL A 207 4.92 -15.92 -6.00
N ARG A 208 6.13 -15.72 -5.51
CA ARG A 208 6.42 -14.81 -4.43
C ARG A 208 7.15 -13.58 -4.94
N VAL A 209 6.57 -12.40 -4.74
CA VAL A 209 7.11 -11.12 -5.19
C VAL A 209 7.52 -10.28 -3.99
N LYS A 210 8.77 -9.83 -3.98
CA LYS A 210 9.33 -8.97 -2.92
C LYS A 210 10.01 -7.75 -3.49
N THR A 211 10.01 -6.65 -2.75
CA THR A 211 10.92 -5.54 -3.03
C THR A 211 12.38 -5.98 -2.83
N THR A 212 13.25 -5.58 -3.74
CA THR A 212 14.71 -5.80 -3.59
C THR A 212 15.32 -4.83 -2.58
N ALA A 213 14.71 -3.66 -2.45
CA ALA A 213 14.96 -2.65 -1.43
C ALA A 213 13.70 -1.83 -1.20
N PRO A 214 13.50 -1.22 0.00
CA PRO A 214 12.39 -0.33 0.24
C PRO A 214 12.39 0.84 -0.74
N PHE A 215 11.21 1.27 -1.21
CA PHE A 215 11.06 2.46 -2.05
C PHE A 215 10.41 3.61 -1.32
N ALA A 216 10.83 4.83 -1.62
CA ALA A 216 10.38 6.03 -0.94
C ALA A 216 9.04 6.55 -1.46
N VAL A 217 8.16 6.89 -0.53
CA VAL A 217 6.89 7.60 -0.78
C VAL A 217 6.89 8.88 0.05
N SER A 218 6.94 10.03 -0.61
CA SER A 218 6.89 11.32 0.06
C SER A 218 5.49 11.58 0.62
N LEU A 219 5.39 11.87 1.92
CA LEU A 219 4.10 12.14 2.55
C LEU A 219 3.46 13.43 2.00
N ALA A 220 4.29 14.43 1.67
CA ALA A 220 3.82 15.69 1.10
C ALA A 220 3.27 15.52 -0.32
N GLU A 221 3.86 14.62 -1.12
CA GLU A 221 3.41 14.32 -2.48
C GLU A 221 1.96 13.80 -2.50
N PHE A 222 1.57 13.08 -1.44
CA PHE A 222 0.24 12.47 -1.32
C PHE A 222 -0.66 13.18 -0.30
N ASP A 223 -0.33 14.38 0.10
CA ASP A 223 -1.08 15.19 1.08
C ASP A 223 -1.34 14.44 2.42
N VAL A 224 -0.45 13.53 2.81
CA VAL A 224 -0.50 12.83 4.10
C VAL A 224 0.15 13.71 5.16
N ARG A 225 -0.68 14.32 6.01
CA ARG A 225 -0.24 15.32 6.99
C ARG A 225 -1.19 15.41 8.18
N PRO A 226 -0.78 16.00 9.31
CA PRO A 226 -1.68 16.28 10.42
C PRO A 226 -2.89 17.10 9.96
N ARG A 227 -4.10 16.66 10.31
CA ARG A 227 -5.36 17.38 10.03
C ARG A 227 -5.79 18.25 11.21
N LYS A 228 -6.76 19.15 10.98
CA LYS A 228 -7.34 20.04 11.99
C LYS A 228 -8.01 19.21 13.09
N GLY A 229 -7.56 19.34 14.28
CA GLY A 229 -8.04 18.58 15.45
C GLY A 229 -7.00 18.50 16.55
N PHE A 230 -5.72 18.66 16.16
CA PHE A 230 -4.58 18.80 17.08
C PHE A 230 -4.27 20.26 17.43
N GLY A 231 -5.29 21.12 17.60
CA GLY A 231 -5.07 22.56 17.76
C GLY A 231 -4.42 23.16 16.51
N VAL A 232 -4.72 24.41 16.20
CA VAL A 232 -4.12 25.14 15.07
C VAL A 232 -2.61 25.29 15.30
N LEU A 233 -1.87 24.22 15.09
CA LEU A 233 -0.45 24.34 14.79
C LEU A 233 -0.41 24.88 13.38
N ALA A 234 -0.25 26.18 13.26
CA ALA A 234 -0.12 26.87 12.02
C ALA A 234 0.93 26.16 11.14
N GLN A 235 0.77 26.26 9.83
CA GLN A 235 1.73 25.72 8.84
C GLN A 235 3.17 26.12 9.14
N SER A 236 3.40 27.28 9.76
CA SER A 236 4.68 27.75 10.30
C SER A 236 5.24 26.87 11.44
N THR A 237 4.40 26.17 12.18
CA THR A 237 4.84 25.25 13.24
C THR A 237 5.25 23.90 12.66
N LEU A 238 4.66 23.49 11.54
CA LEU A 238 5.10 22.31 10.78
C LEU A 238 6.51 22.51 10.20
N GLU A 239 6.86 23.71 9.78
CA GLU A 239 8.23 24.05 9.36
C GLU A 239 9.21 23.99 10.52
N THR A 240 8.78 24.38 11.72
CA THR A 240 9.60 24.32 12.95
C THR A 240 9.69 22.90 13.51
N PHE A 241 8.66 22.07 13.35
CA PHE A 241 8.66 20.63 13.66
C PHE A 241 9.22 19.76 12.52
N GLY A 242 9.45 20.33 11.34
CA GLY A 242 9.86 19.62 10.13
C GLY A 242 11.14 18.79 10.24
N SER A 243 11.97 19.04 11.28
CA SER A 243 13.10 18.20 11.63
C SER A 243 12.76 16.99 12.52
N LYS A 244 11.55 16.94 13.10
CA LYS A 244 11.12 15.89 14.05
C LYS A 244 10.12 14.89 13.47
N VAL A 245 9.66 15.11 12.24
CA VAL A 245 8.70 14.23 11.56
C VAL A 245 9.37 13.67 10.30
N ALA A 246 9.23 12.37 10.08
CA ALA A 246 9.68 11.75 8.85
C ALA A 246 8.94 12.36 7.65
N LYS A 247 9.67 12.66 6.58
CA LYS A 247 9.09 13.24 5.35
C LYS A 247 8.67 12.18 4.34
N GLU A 248 9.18 10.97 4.50
CA GLU A 248 9.00 9.86 3.59
C GLU A 248 8.67 8.59 4.36
N ALA A 249 7.86 7.74 3.75
CA ALA A 249 7.67 6.36 4.13
C ALA A 249 8.44 5.46 3.18
N MET A 250 9.23 4.55 3.72
CA MET A 250 9.97 3.52 2.98
C MET A 250 9.11 2.26 2.91
N ILE A 251 8.61 1.93 1.74
CA ILE A 251 7.63 0.84 1.52
C ILE A 251 8.32 -0.45 1.14
N GLU A 252 7.85 -1.56 1.71
CA GLU A 252 8.28 -2.92 1.40
C GLU A 252 7.07 -3.79 1.06
N LEU A 253 7.25 -4.71 0.11
CA LEU A 253 6.26 -5.70 -0.30
C LEU A 253 6.81 -7.10 -0.08
N ASP A 254 5.96 -8.01 0.38
CA ASP A 254 6.13 -9.46 0.34
C ASP A 254 4.78 -10.08 -0.04
N LEU A 255 4.60 -10.35 -1.32
CA LEU A 255 3.33 -10.80 -1.88
C LEU A 255 3.45 -12.26 -2.33
N ARG A 256 2.42 -13.03 -2.06
CA ARG A 256 2.20 -14.33 -2.68
C ARG A 256 1.06 -14.21 -3.68
N VAL A 257 1.28 -14.69 -4.90
CA VAL A 257 0.24 -14.72 -5.92
C VAL A 257 0.11 -16.12 -6.51
N MET A 258 -1.10 -16.55 -6.79
CA MET A 258 -1.44 -17.88 -7.24
C MET A 258 -2.32 -17.82 -8.49
N PRO A 259 -2.22 -18.79 -9.41
CA PRO A 259 -3.12 -18.86 -10.56
C PRO A 259 -4.58 -18.78 -10.14
N GLU A 260 -5.38 -17.94 -10.80
CA GLU A 260 -6.84 -17.93 -10.58
C GLU A 260 -7.44 -19.30 -10.89
N GLY A 261 -8.29 -19.82 -9.97
CA GLY A 261 -8.86 -21.16 -10.07
C GLY A 261 -7.94 -22.28 -9.54
N GLY A 262 -6.69 -21.98 -9.14
CA GLY A 262 -5.90 -22.86 -8.28
C GLY A 262 -6.57 -22.94 -6.90
N LYS A 263 -6.57 -24.10 -6.26
CA LYS A 263 -7.03 -24.19 -4.87
C LYS A 263 -6.17 -23.26 -4.05
N ALA A 264 -6.71 -22.12 -3.64
CA ALA A 264 -6.15 -21.36 -2.52
C ALA A 264 -5.92 -22.37 -1.41
N GLY A 265 -4.68 -22.48 -0.92
CA GLY A 265 -4.38 -23.36 0.20
C GLY A 265 -5.42 -23.09 1.26
N ALA A 266 -6.08 -24.14 1.74
CA ALA A 266 -7.16 -24.04 2.71
C ALA A 266 -6.70 -23.08 3.81
N VAL A 267 -7.32 -21.91 3.88
CA VAL A 267 -7.24 -21.07 5.07
C VAL A 267 -7.70 -22.00 6.18
N LEU A 268 -6.81 -22.35 7.09
CA LEU A 268 -7.19 -22.97 8.34
C LEU A 268 -8.13 -21.96 8.98
N GLN A 269 -9.44 -22.14 8.74
CA GLN A 269 -10.44 -21.48 9.55
C GLN A 269 -10.10 -21.87 10.98
N PRO A 270 -9.90 -20.94 11.89
CA PRO A 270 -9.84 -21.28 13.29
C PRO A 270 -11.11 -22.07 13.58
N ASP A 271 -10.92 -23.24 14.22
CA ASP A 271 -12.04 -24.10 14.62
C ASP A 271 -13.12 -23.21 15.24
N PRO A 272 -14.41 -23.38 14.86
CA PRO A 272 -15.47 -22.63 15.45
C PRO A 272 -15.43 -22.88 16.95
N VAL A 273 -15.17 -21.85 17.73
CA VAL A 273 -15.24 -21.92 19.19
C VAL A 273 -16.62 -22.48 19.52
N PRO A 274 -16.72 -23.62 20.25
CA PRO A 274 -18.02 -24.17 20.56
C PRO A 274 -18.79 -23.15 21.36
N VAL A 275 -19.82 -22.56 20.76
CA VAL A 275 -20.80 -21.73 21.45
C VAL A 275 -21.52 -22.69 22.39
N ALA A 276 -21.28 -22.57 23.68
CA ALA A 276 -22.01 -23.29 24.70
C ALA A 276 -23.51 -23.04 24.47
N SER A 277 -24.23 -24.05 24.04
CA SER A 277 -25.68 -24.01 23.90
C SER A 277 -26.26 -23.68 25.27
N ALA A 278 -26.79 -22.48 25.40
CA ALA A 278 -27.61 -22.13 26.55
C ALA A 278 -28.84 -23.03 26.55
N SER A 279 -28.81 -24.04 27.41
CA SER A 279 -29.93 -24.96 27.65
C SER A 279 -31.12 -24.11 28.17
N ALA A 280 -32.17 -24.06 27.39
CA ALA A 280 -33.43 -23.45 27.77
C ALA A 280 -33.99 -24.19 28.98
N ALA A 281 -33.96 -23.54 30.13
CA ALA A 281 -34.65 -24.02 31.31
C ALA A 281 -36.15 -23.91 31.08
N THR A 282 -36.76 -25.08 30.93
CA THR A 282 -38.24 -25.26 30.84
C THR A 282 -38.85 -24.84 32.14
N SER A 283 -39.58 -23.74 32.15
CA SER A 283 -40.38 -23.26 33.24
C SER A 283 -41.58 -24.22 33.42
N GLY A 284 -41.51 -25.08 34.45
CA GLY A 284 -42.63 -25.90 34.88
C GLY A 284 -43.70 -25.05 35.60
N ALA A 285 -44.86 -24.99 35.00
CA ALA A 285 -46.03 -24.42 35.61
C ALA A 285 -46.49 -25.29 36.81
N VAL A 286 -46.45 -24.76 37.98
CA VAL A 286 -47.06 -25.36 39.19
C VAL A 286 -48.46 -24.78 39.36
N SER A 287 -49.43 -25.65 39.21
CA SER A 287 -50.88 -25.41 39.43
C SER A 287 -51.14 -25.18 40.91
N ALA A 288 -51.72 -24.05 41.28
CA ALA A 288 -52.20 -23.76 42.62
C ALA A 288 -53.63 -24.33 42.77
N SER A 289 -53.76 -25.28 43.66
CA SER A 289 -55.08 -25.73 44.15
C SER A 289 -55.44 -24.93 45.40
N ALA A 290 -56.65 -24.38 45.35
CA ALA A 290 -57.31 -23.67 46.49
C ALA A 290 -57.92 -24.64 47.42
N ALA A 291 -57.85 -24.41 48.74
CA ALA A 291 -58.75 -24.88 49.76
C ALA A 291 -58.87 -23.83 50.84
N GLY A 292 -60.04 -23.40 50.99
CA GLY A 292 -60.48 -22.37 51.92
C GLY A 292 -60.84 -22.93 53.34
N PRO A 293 -61.71 -22.28 54.11
CA PRO A 293 -61.38 -21.76 55.47
C PRO A 293 -61.97 -22.52 56.59
N ALA A 294 -61.50 -22.33 57.83
CA ALA A 294 -62.34 -22.46 59.05
C ALA A 294 -61.64 -21.87 60.29
N LYS A 295 -62.38 -20.96 60.88
CA LYS A 295 -62.39 -20.39 62.26
C LYS A 295 -61.30 -19.43 62.67
#